data_64794c0c0c059fea3c0b84bbecde6d00
#
_entry.id   64794c0c0c059fea3c0b84bbecde6d00
#
_cell.length_a   1.000
_cell.length_b   1.000
_cell.length_c   1.000
_cell.angle_alpha   90.00
_cell.angle_beta   90.00
_cell.angle_gamma   90.00
#
_symmetry.space_group_name_H-M   'P 1'
#
loop_
_entity.id
_entity.type
_entity.pdbx_description
1 polymer ?
#
loop_
_entity_poly.entity_id
_entity_poly.type
_entity_poly.pdbx_seq_one_letter_code
_entity_poly.pdbx_strand_id
1 'polypeptide(L)'
;MSDRIFVDWTGDITARWGRDVVQIGHRLHASPLFTDEALARLIEVYPREHYDLHTMAVAREGHAAESWREGDLGRSTGEEVLDAIKGGHIWLNLRKVMLVSAPHGELLGRIFAEVESHVPGLSTFKHNLGILMSSPTAQVFYHADIPGQSLWQIRGRKRVFVYPTEAPFISPQEIERIILGEADEQDMTYQPWFDERATVVDLEPGQMLHWPLNGPHRVQNLDCFNISVTTEHWSPEIRASYAVHYANGILRRHGFSPAHGLTGPAAWAKMGLAALYKYSGAQKQRKYERFIDFVVDPKAPGGFADVPRRLRTEY
;
A
#
# COMPACT_ATOMS: atom_id res chain seq x y z
N MET A 1 -20.72 -16.85 17.22
CA MET A 1 -19.42 -16.77 16.48
C MET A 1 -18.52 -15.80 17.20
N SER A 2 -17.25 -16.12 17.39
CA SER A 2 -16.28 -15.21 18.03
C SER A 2 -16.26 -13.88 17.27
N ASP A 3 -16.43 -12.77 17.97
CA ASP A 3 -16.41 -11.42 17.39
C ASP A 3 -14.97 -10.95 17.04
N ARG A 4 -13.96 -11.80 17.32
CA ARG A 4 -12.54 -11.54 17.10
C ARG A 4 -12.18 -11.65 15.62
N ILE A 5 -11.38 -10.70 15.17
CA ILE A 5 -10.82 -10.65 13.81
C ILE A 5 -9.63 -11.57 13.69
N PHE A 6 -8.69 -11.49 14.65
CA PHE A 6 -7.49 -12.34 14.66
C PHE A 6 -7.77 -13.72 15.25
N VAL A 7 -7.08 -14.74 14.72
CA VAL A 7 -7.27 -16.14 15.13
C VAL A 7 -6.18 -16.55 16.13
N ASP A 8 -4.93 -16.30 15.81
CA ASP A 8 -3.76 -16.89 16.49
C ASP A 8 -2.81 -15.82 17.03
N TRP A 9 -3.33 -14.76 17.63
CA TRP A 9 -2.49 -13.73 18.24
C TRP A 9 -1.82 -14.28 19.51
N THR A 10 -0.48 -14.29 19.53
CA THR A 10 0.34 -14.78 20.65
C THR A 10 1.19 -13.68 21.28
N GLY A 11 1.76 -13.94 22.46
CA GLY A 11 2.69 -13.01 23.10
C GLY A 11 3.96 -12.74 22.26
N ASP A 12 4.40 -13.72 21.45
CA ASP A 12 5.52 -13.54 20.50
C ASP A 12 5.15 -12.49 19.41
N ILE A 13 3.96 -12.59 18.86
CA ILE A 13 3.46 -11.62 17.88
C ILE A 13 3.41 -10.21 18.50
N THR A 14 2.89 -10.09 19.72
CA THR A 14 2.86 -8.83 20.46
C THR A 14 4.26 -8.21 20.60
N ALA A 15 5.26 -9.03 20.97
CA ALA A 15 6.64 -8.56 21.17
C ALA A 15 7.32 -8.11 19.87
N ARG A 16 6.95 -8.70 18.74
CA ARG A 16 7.52 -8.49 17.41
C ARG A 16 6.78 -7.46 16.58
N TRP A 17 5.55 -7.08 16.96
CA TRP A 17 4.74 -6.11 16.21
C TRP A 17 5.49 -4.80 15.95
N GLY A 18 5.52 -4.39 14.69
CA GLY A 18 6.22 -3.19 14.22
C GLY A 18 7.75 -3.28 14.22
N ARG A 19 8.35 -4.39 14.66
CA ARG A 19 9.81 -4.63 14.72
C ARG A 19 10.28 -5.66 13.73
N ASP A 20 9.48 -6.71 13.54
CA ASP A 20 9.77 -7.84 12.67
C ASP A 20 8.60 -8.08 11.72
N VAL A 21 8.85 -8.91 10.71
CA VAL A 21 7.77 -9.46 9.89
C VAL A 21 6.98 -10.46 10.73
N VAL A 22 5.66 -10.22 10.86
CA VAL A 22 4.76 -11.12 11.58
C VAL A 22 3.61 -11.55 10.67
N GLN A 23 3.32 -12.85 10.70
CA GLN A 23 2.18 -13.46 9.99
C GLN A 23 1.15 -13.90 11.02
N ILE A 24 -0.13 -13.56 10.79
CA ILE A 24 -1.23 -13.81 11.72
C ILE A 24 -2.44 -14.32 10.97
N GLY A 25 -3.16 -15.29 11.55
CA GLY A 25 -4.44 -15.74 11.03
C GLY A 25 -5.57 -14.72 11.28
N HIS A 26 -6.51 -14.59 10.33
CA HIS A 26 -7.66 -13.70 10.45
C HIS A 26 -8.94 -14.29 9.85
N ARG A 27 -10.11 -13.69 10.17
CA ARG A 27 -11.43 -14.12 9.71
C ARG A 27 -12.02 -13.25 8.58
N LEU A 28 -11.33 -12.23 8.10
CA LEU A 28 -11.83 -11.30 7.08
C LEU A 28 -12.19 -12.02 5.77
N HIS A 29 -11.45 -13.08 5.41
CA HIS A 29 -11.70 -13.85 4.19
C HIS A 29 -13.10 -14.48 4.12
N ALA A 30 -13.73 -14.71 5.26
CA ALA A 30 -15.09 -15.23 5.36
C ALA A 30 -16.16 -14.12 5.51
N SER A 31 -15.77 -12.86 5.46
CA SER A 31 -16.72 -11.74 5.60
C SER A 31 -17.54 -11.56 4.33
N PRO A 32 -18.87 -11.32 4.45
CA PRO A 32 -19.73 -11.04 3.31
C PRO A 32 -19.38 -9.74 2.58
N LEU A 33 -18.55 -8.88 3.15
CA LEU A 33 -18.08 -7.65 2.51
C LEU A 33 -17.17 -7.91 1.30
N PHE A 34 -16.59 -9.11 1.18
CA PHE A 34 -15.62 -9.47 0.14
C PHE A 34 -16.13 -10.56 -0.81
N THR A 35 -17.44 -10.79 -0.89
CA THR A 35 -18.02 -11.64 -1.94
C THR A 35 -17.99 -10.91 -3.29
N ASP A 36 -18.10 -11.65 -4.39
CA ASP A 36 -18.09 -11.04 -5.73
C ASP A 36 -19.24 -10.04 -5.89
N GLU A 37 -20.42 -10.35 -5.40
CA GLU A 37 -21.60 -9.47 -5.47
C GLU A 37 -21.41 -8.21 -4.61
N ALA A 38 -20.77 -8.31 -3.45
CA ALA A 38 -20.49 -7.15 -2.61
C ALA A 38 -19.44 -6.24 -3.23
N LEU A 39 -18.39 -6.82 -3.79
CA LEU A 39 -17.33 -6.08 -4.48
C LEU A 39 -17.83 -5.46 -5.79
N ALA A 40 -18.64 -6.17 -6.57
CA ALA A 40 -19.25 -5.62 -7.78
C ALA A 40 -20.09 -4.37 -7.47
N ARG A 41 -20.99 -4.46 -6.48
CA ARG A 41 -21.77 -3.29 -6.02
C ARG A 41 -20.89 -2.14 -5.51
N LEU A 42 -19.80 -2.45 -4.84
CA LEU A 42 -18.86 -1.44 -4.36
C LEU A 42 -18.17 -0.73 -5.53
N ILE A 43 -17.71 -1.47 -6.52
CA ILE A 43 -17.06 -0.93 -7.73
C ILE A 43 -17.99 0.04 -8.47
N GLU A 44 -19.27 -0.30 -8.63
CA GLU A 44 -20.26 0.51 -9.36
C GLU A 44 -20.49 1.91 -8.77
N VAL A 45 -20.33 2.05 -7.46
CA VAL A 45 -20.52 3.33 -6.77
C VAL A 45 -19.21 4.03 -6.43
N TYR A 46 -18.07 3.47 -6.88
CA TYR A 46 -16.78 3.96 -6.42
C TYR A 46 -16.37 5.27 -7.11
N PRO A 47 -16.05 6.34 -6.36
CA PRO A 47 -15.63 7.60 -6.94
C PRO A 47 -14.31 7.46 -7.72
N ARG A 48 -14.22 8.11 -8.88
CA ARG A 48 -13.03 8.03 -9.76
C ARG A 48 -11.74 8.45 -9.06
N GLU A 49 -11.78 9.42 -8.22
CA GLU A 49 -10.64 9.94 -7.46
C GLU A 49 -10.14 8.98 -6.38
N HIS A 50 -10.89 7.94 -6.06
CA HIS A 50 -10.56 6.98 -5.01
C HIS A 50 -10.16 5.59 -5.50
N TYR A 51 -10.06 5.37 -6.81
CA TYR A 51 -9.49 4.13 -7.32
C TYR A 51 -8.34 4.37 -8.30
N ASP A 52 -7.44 3.42 -8.38
CA ASP A 52 -6.41 3.31 -9.40
C ASP A 52 -6.59 2.00 -10.15
N LEU A 53 -6.61 2.08 -11.47
CA LEU A 53 -6.71 0.94 -12.37
C LEU A 53 -5.49 0.91 -13.25
N HIS A 54 -4.74 -0.18 -13.22
CA HIS A 54 -3.52 -0.33 -13.97
C HIS A 54 -3.51 -1.62 -14.77
N THR A 55 -2.84 -1.61 -15.92
CA THR A 55 -2.36 -2.84 -16.54
C THR A 55 -0.92 -3.06 -16.12
N MET A 56 -0.52 -4.31 -16.03
CA MET A 56 0.88 -4.66 -15.87
C MET A 56 1.45 -5.01 -17.23
N ALA A 57 2.49 -4.30 -17.65
CA ALA A 57 3.28 -4.71 -18.80
C ALA A 57 3.96 -6.04 -18.47
N VAL A 58 3.84 -7.02 -19.36
CA VAL A 58 4.65 -8.23 -19.30
C VAL A 58 6.10 -7.80 -19.52
N ALA A 59 6.96 -8.01 -18.52
CA ALA A 59 8.38 -7.71 -18.63
C ALA A 59 8.94 -8.45 -19.88
N ARG A 60 9.28 -7.72 -20.93
CA ARG A 60 10.09 -8.25 -22.02
C ARG A 60 11.54 -8.22 -21.56
N GLU A 61 12.24 -9.34 -21.77
CA GLU A 61 13.66 -9.44 -21.48
C GLU A 61 14.42 -8.21 -22.00
N GLY A 62 15.11 -7.51 -21.12
CA GLY A 62 16.02 -6.42 -21.47
C GLY A 62 15.46 -5.00 -21.38
N HIS A 63 14.21 -4.78 -20.96
CA HIS A 63 13.67 -3.44 -20.74
C HIS A 63 13.32 -3.24 -19.26
N ALA A 64 13.87 -2.17 -18.69
CA ALA A 64 13.48 -1.66 -17.39
C ALA A 64 11.96 -1.48 -17.32
N ALA A 65 11.39 -1.68 -16.13
CA ALA A 65 9.98 -1.64 -15.82
C ALA A 65 9.18 -0.77 -16.80
N GLU A 66 8.56 -1.42 -17.81
CA GLU A 66 7.70 -0.71 -18.73
C GLU A 66 6.50 -0.19 -17.95
N SER A 67 6.33 1.08 -18.10
CA SER A 67 5.31 1.96 -17.61
C SER A 67 3.99 1.27 -17.26
N TRP A 68 3.63 1.37 -16.01
CA TRP A 68 2.27 1.18 -15.57
C TRP A 68 1.36 2.06 -16.41
N ARG A 69 0.48 1.43 -17.16
CA ARG A 69 -0.56 2.17 -17.88
C ARG A 69 -1.74 2.35 -16.93
N GLU A 70 -2.30 3.54 -16.91
CA GLU A 70 -3.47 3.85 -16.10
C GLU A 70 -4.73 3.81 -16.96
N GLY A 71 -5.78 3.19 -16.41
CA GLY A 71 -7.07 3.02 -17.06
C GLY A 71 -8.23 3.62 -16.30
N ASP A 72 -9.40 3.44 -16.87
CA ASP A 72 -10.69 3.83 -16.31
C ASP A 72 -11.66 2.64 -16.36
N LEU A 73 -12.56 2.55 -15.39
CA LEU A 73 -13.61 1.52 -15.39
C LEU A 73 -14.58 1.69 -16.57
N GLY A 74 -14.65 2.88 -17.15
CA GLY A 74 -15.51 3.16 -18.28
C GLY A 74 -16.99 3.09 -17.91
N ARG A 75 -17.72 2.27 -18.68
CA ARG A 75 -19.16 2.00 -18.45
C ARG A 75 -19.41 0.56 -18.00
N SER A 76 -18.37 -0.17 -17.65
CA SER A 76 -18.47 -1.57 -17.24
C SER A 76 -19.20 -1.67 -15.90
N THR A 77 -20.03 -2.68 -15.77
CA THR A 77 -20.63 -3.04 -14.48
C THR A 77 -19.57 -3.60 -13.54
N GLY A 78 -19.84 -3.63 -12.25
CA GLY A 78 -18.91 -4.19 -11.29
C GLY A 78 -18.59 -5.67 -11.56
N GLU A 79 -19.55 -6.45 -12.03
CA GLU A 79 -19.35 -7.84 -12.44
C GLU A 79 -18.42 -7.93 -13.66
N GLU A 80 -18.63 -7.11 -14.69
CA GLU A 80 -17.77 -7.05 -15.86
C GLU A 80 -16.33 -6.67 -15.50
N VAL A 81 -16.15 -5.75 -14.54
CA VAL A 81 -14.81 -5.39 -14.03
C VAL A 81 -14.15 -6.59 -13.34
N LEU A 82 -14.87 -7.29 -12.47
CA LEU A 82 -14.35 -8.49 -11.80
C LEU A 82 -13.97 -9.58 -12.81
N ASP A 83 -14.78 -9.80 -13.84
CA ASP A 83 -14.51 -10.80 -14.87
C ASP A 83 -13.28 -10.39 -15.71
N ALA A 84 -13.14 -9.11 -16.04
CA ALA A 84 -11.97 -8.59 -16.73
C ALA A 84 -10.69 -8.79 -15.91
N ILE A 85 -10.75 -8.60 -14.58
CA ILE A 85 -9.60 -8.83 -13.69
C ILE A 85 -9.29 -10.33 -13.58
N LYS A 86 -10.30 -11.19 -13.45
CA LYS A 86 -10.10 -12.66 -13.35
C LYS A 86 -9.42 -13.26 -14.58
N GLY A 87 -9.77 -12.79 -15.76
CA GLY A 87 -9.28 -13.33 -17.04
C GLY A 87 -8.19 -12.50 -17.72
N GLY A 88 -7.83 -11.36 -17.17
CA GLY A 88 -7.00 -10.36 -17.83
C GLY A 88 -5.63 -10.12 -17.17
N HIS A 89 -5.13 -8.91 -17.43
CA HIS A 89 -3.88 -8.38 -16.86
C HIS A 89 -4.11 -7.01 -16.22
N ILE A 90 -5.06 -6.95 -15.30
CA ILE A 90 -5.53 -5.72 -14.66
C ILE A 90 -5.30 -5.80 -13.15
N TRP A 91 -4.97 -4.67 -12.59
CA TRP A 91 -4.93 -4.44 -11.15
C TRP A 91 -5.78 -3.23 -10.79
N LEU A 92 -6.79 -3.45 -9.95
CA LEU A 92 -7.68 -2.42 -9.41
C LEU A 92 -7.40 -2.24 -7.92
N ASN A 93 -7.08 -1.02 -7.53
CA ASN A 93 -6.91 -0.60 -6.14
C ASN A 93 -8.02 0.37 -5.75
N LEU A 94 -8.94 -0.05 -4.91
CA LEU A 94 -9.95 0.81 -4.27
C LEU A 94 -9.34 1.42 -3.02
N ARG A 95 -9.03 2.70 -3.06
CA ARG A 95 -8.41 3.45 -1.96
C ARG A 95 -9.46 4.11 -1.06
N LYS A 96 -9.17 4.25 0.23
CA LYS A 96 -10.03 4.95 1.21
C LYS A 96 -11.45 4.37 1.26
N VAL A 97 -11.56 3.05 1.23
CA VAL A 97 -12.84 2.32 1.18
C VAL A 97 -13.77 2.73 2.33
N MET A 98 -13.22 3.07 3.49
CA MET A 98 -13.96 3.55 4.66
C MET A 98 -14.72 4.85 4.43
N LEU A 99 -14.36 5.66 3.42
CA LEU A 99 -15.10 6.88 3.06
C LEU A 99 -16.28 6.59 2.12
N VAL A 100 -16.25 5.47 1.42
CA VAL A 100 -17.27 5.06 0.44
C VAL A 100 -18.27 4.08 1.04
N SER A 101 -17.82 3.25 1.98
CA SER A 101 -18.61 2.15 2.57
C SER A 101 -18.53 2.16 4.09
N ALA A 102 -19.61 2.54 4.76
CA ALA A 102 -19.69 2.55 6.21
C ALA A 102 -19.37 1.18 6.86
N PRO A 103 -19.85 0.02 6.33
CA PRO A 103 -19.48 -1.28 6.89
C PRO A 103 -17.98 -1.57 6.86
N HIS A 104 -17.25 -1.11 5.82
CA HIS A 104 -15.78 -1.23 5.78
C HIS A 104 -15.11 -0.26 6.77
N GLY A 105 -15.69 0.91 7.01
CA GLY A 105 -15.23 1.83 8.05
C GLY A 105 -15.37 1.25 9.46
N GLU A 106 -16.50 0.61 9.75
CA GLU A 106 -16.73 -0.10 11.01
C GLU A 106 -15.73 -1.26 11.19
N LEU A 107 -15.53 -2.06 10.13
CA LEU A 107 -14.53 -3.13 10.13
C LEU A 107 -13.13 -2.58 10.43
N LEU A 108 -12.72 -1.49 9.78
CA LEU A 108 -11.43 -0.85 10.00
C LEU A 108 -11.25 -0.40 11.46
N GLY A 109 -12.28 0.21 12.06
CA GLY A 109 -12.29 0.59 13.47
C GLY A 109 -12.09 -0.61 14.41
N ARG A 110 -12.78 -1.73 14.13
CA ARG A 110 -12.64 -2.97 14.89
C ARG A 110 -11.26 -3.60 14.75
N ILE A 111 -10.66 -3.57 13.54
CA ILE A 111 -9.29 -4.08 13.31
C ILE A 111 -8.31 -3.36 14.25
N PHE A 112 -8.30 -2.04 14.23
CA PHE A 112 -7.32 -1.29 15.03
C PHE A 112 -7.62 -1.33 16.52
N ALA A 113 -8.89 -1.37 16.94
CA ALA A 113 -9.24 -1.59 18.33
C ALA A 113 -8.71 -2.94 18.85
N GLU A 114 -8.79 -4.01 18.03
CA GLU A 114 -8.25 -5.32 18.40
C GLU A 114 -6.72 -5.35 18.41
N VAL A 115 -6.04 -4.72 17.42
CA VAL A 115 -4.59 -4.56 17.40
C VAL A 115 -4.10 -3.84 18.66
N GLU A 116 -4.70 -2.69 19.00
CA GLU A 116 -4.34 -1.91 20.18
C GLU A 116 -4.56 -2.67 21.49
N SER A 117 -5.58 -3.54 21.54
CA SER A 117 -5.83 -4.41 22.71
C SER A 117 -4.74 -5.47 22.89
N HIS A 118 -4.07 -5.87 21.82
CA HIS A 118 -3.00 -6.87 21.84
C HIS A 118 -1.60 -6.29 22.00
N VAL A 119 -1.38 -5.02 21.63
CA VAL A 119 -0.07 -4.36 21.67
C VAL A 119 -0.07 -3.25 22.73
N PRO A 120 0.41 -3.53 23.97
CA PRO A 120 0.43 -2.55 25.04
C PRO A 120 1.16 -1.26 24.67
N GLY A 121 0.50 -0.12 24.86
CA GLY A 121 1.05 1.21 24.59
C GLY A 121 0.97 1.64 23.12
N LEU A 122 0.51 0.79 22.21
CA LEU A 122 0.21 1.22 20.85
C LEU A 122 -1.06 2.09 20.85
N SER A 123 -0.98 3.24 20.20
CA SER A 123 -2.11 4.12 19.93
C SER A 123 -2.07 4.53 18.47
N THR A 124 -3.11 4.20 17.73
CA THR A 124 -3.16 4.41 16.29
C THR A 124 -4.21 5.44 15.88
N PHE A 125 -3.98 6.13 14.79
CA PHE A 125 -4.88 7.14 14.23
C PHE A 125 -4.69 7.25 12.70
N LYS A 126 -5.58 7.99 12.03
CA LYS A 126 -5.59 8.16 10.55
C LYS A 126 -5.55 6.82 9.83
N HIS A 127 -6.44 5.94 10.24
CA HIS A 127 -6.59 4.64 9.62
C HIS A 127 -7.05 4.76 8.17
N ASN A 128 -6.49 3.93 7.31
CA ASN A 128 -6.91 3.79 5.92
C ASN A 128 -7.12 2.31 5.59
N LEU A 129 -8.08 2.05 4.69
CA LEU A 129 -8.37 0.72 4.17
C LEU A 129 -8.43 0.78 2.65
N GLY A 130 -7.64 -0.07 2.00
CA GLY A 130 -7.68 -0.30 0.57
C GLY A 130 -8.11 -1.74 0.25
N ILE A 131 -8.74 -1.93 -0.90
CA ILE A 131 -9.03 -3.25 -1.44
C ILE A 131 -8.30 -3.39 -2.77
N LEU A 132 -7.44 -4.40 -2.87
CA LEU A 132 -6.67 -4.73 -4.05
C LEU A 132 -7.28 -5.95 -4.73
N MET A 133 -7.71 -5.79 -5.97
CA MET A 133 -8.16 -6.89 -6.83
C MET A 133 -7.22 -6.98 -8.03
N SER A 134 -6.63 -8.14 -8.26
CA SER A 134 -5.57 -8.27 -9.25
C SER A 134 -5.60 -9.60 -9.98
N SER A 135 -5.29 -9.55 -11.27
CA SER A 135 -5.20 -10.70 -12.18
C SER A 135 -4.13 -11.71 -11.70
N PRO A 136 -4.21 -12.96 -12.18
CA PRO A 136 -3.12 -13.92 -12.02
C PRO A 136 -1.77 -13.32 -12.44
N THR A 137 -0.70 -13.70 -11.77
CA THR A 137 0.69 -13.27 -12.07
C THR A 137 0.99 -11.78 -11.93
N ALA A 138 0.02 -10.95 -11.52
CA ALA A 138 0.26 -9.52 -11.28
C ALA A 138 1.35 -9.31 -10.21
N GLN A 139 2.12 -8.24 -10.39
CA GLN A 139 3.24 -7.91 -9.50
C GLN A 139 3.10 -6.49 -8.98
N VAL A 140 3.50 -6.26 -7.75
CA VAL A 140 3.75 -4.94 -7.19
C VAL A 140 5.26 -4.83 -7.00
N PHE A 141 5.86 -3.85 -7.65
CA PHE A 141 7.31 -3.69 -7.64
C PHE A 141 7.84 -3.25 -6.27
N TYR A 142 9.15 -3.30 -6.15
CA TYR A 142 9.87 -2.92 -4.95
C TYR A 142 9.56 -1.47 -4.54
N HIS A 143 9.05 -1.29 -3.32
CA HIS A 143 8.68 0.01 -2.77
C HIS A 143 8.64 -0.04 -1.24
N ALA A 144 8.47 1.10 -0.60
CA ALA A 144 8.25 1.21 0.84
C ALA A 144 7.16 2.22 1.13
N ASP A 145 6.21 1.84 2.00
CA ASP A 145 5.14 2.73 2.44
C ASP A 145 5.61 3.67 3.55
N ILE A 146 5.01 4.85 3.59
CA ILE A 146 5.29 5.84 4.63
C ILE A 146 4.52 5.57 5.93
N PRO A 147 3.21 5.25 5.92
CA PRO A 147 2.50 4.82 7.13
C PRO A 147 2.84 3.38 7.52
N GLY A 148 2.50 3.00 8.75
CA GLY A 148 2.52 1.59 9.13
C GLY A 148 1.47 0.81 8.35
N GLN A 149 1.84 -0.36 7.81
CA GLN A 149 1.03 -1.11 6.85
C GLN A 149 0.88 -2.58 7.22
N SER A 150 -0.25 -3.17 6.81
CA SER A 150 -0.49 -4.61 6.86
C SER A 150 -1.25 -5.05 5.62
N LEU A 151 -0.96 -6.26 5.13
CA LEU A 151 -1.58 -6.89 3.97
C LEU A 151 -2.38 -8.11 4.41
N TRP A 152 -3.66 -8.15 4.08
CA TRP A 152 -4.61 -9.19 4.46
C TRP A 152 -5.05 -9.95 3.22
N GLN A 153 -4.80 -11.24 3.18
CA GLN A 153 -5.19 -12.06 2.03
C GLN A 153 -6.62 -12.56 2.20
N ILE A 154 -7.48 -12.18 1.27
CA ILE A 154 -8.91 -12.52 1.27
C ILE A 154 -9.19 -13.69 0.35
N ARG A 155 -8.63 -13.66 -0.87
CA ARG A 155 -8.80 -14.69 -1.89
C ARG A 155 -7.56 -14.83 -2.74
N GLY A 156 -7.32 -16.02 -3.27
CA GLY A 156 -6.13 -16.33 -4.05
C GLY A 156 -4.88 -16.46 -3.19
N ARG A 157 -3.73 -16.53 -3.83
CA ARG A 157 -2.43 -16.69 -3.16
C ARG A 157 -1.42 -15.75 -3.77
N LYS A 158 -0.55 -15.18 -2.93
CA LYS A 158 0.53 -14.31 -3.37
C LYS A 158 1.79 -14.52 -2.56
N ARG A 159 2.91 -14.23 -3.17
CA ARG A 159 4.21 -14.22 -2.54
C ARG A 159 4.61 -12.80 -2.19
N VAL A 160 4.94 -12.56 -0.93
CA VAL A 160 5.40 -11.27 -0.43
C VAL A 160 6.86 -11.41 -0.04
N PHE A 161 7.67 -10.48 -0.53
CA PHE A 161 9.07 -10.35 -0.17
C PHE A 161 9.22 -9.09 0.67
N VAL A 162 9.67 -9.23 1.91
CA VAL A 162 9.96 -8.11 2.80
C VAL A 162 11.45 -8.08 3.08
N TYR A 163 12.05 -6.91 2.86
CA TYR A 163 13.49 -6.73 2.93
C TYR A 163 13.91 -6.00 4.22
N PRO A 164 15.19 -6.10 4.62
CA PRO A 164 15.71 -5.35 5.76
C PRO A 164 15.50 -3.84 5.61
N THR A 165 15.27 -3.16 6.75
CA THR A 165 15.03 -1.71 6.82
C THR A 165 16.32 -0.90 6.96
N GLU A 166 17.39 -1.35 6.34
CA GLU A 166 18.72 -0.75 6.39
C GLU A 166 19.41 -0.75 5.02
N ALA A 167 20.48 0.01 4.90
CA ALA A 167 21.28 -0.02 3.66
C ALA A 167 21.87 -1.42 3.41
N PRO A 168 21.91 -1.88 2.17
CA PRO A 168 21.62 -1.14 0.94
C PRO A 168 20.16 -1.24 0.47
N PHE A 169 19.26 -1.88 1.23
CA PHE A 169 17.87 -2.12 0.84
C PHE A 169 17.04 -0.84 0.83
N ILE A 170 17.24 0.02 1.83
CA ILE A 170 16.63 1.34 1.91
C ILE A 170 17.58 2.30 2.61
N SER A 171 17.66 3.51 2.11
CA SER A 171 18.40 4.59 2.75
C SER A 171 17.48 5.63 3.36
N PRO A 172 17.90 6.30 4.43
CA PRO A 172 17.15 7.43 4.97
C PRO A 172 16.89 8.53 3.93
N GLN A 173 17.80 8.71 2.98
CA GLN A 173 17.67 9.70 1.91
C GLN A 173 16.54 9.36 0.92
N GLU A 174 16.32 8.09 0.64
CA GLU A 174 15.18 7.65 -0.20
C GLU A 174 13.85 7.99 0.48
N ILE A 175 13.71 7.66 1.77
CA ILE A 175 12.52 8.02 2.56
C ILE A 175 12.33 9.55 2.63
N GLU A 176 13.40 10.31 2.83
CA GLU A 176 13.35 11.78 2.84
C GLU A 176 12.84 12.34 1.51
N ARG A 177 13.30 11.80 0.37
CA ARG A 177 12.85 12.22 -0.98
C ARG A 177 11.39 11.88 -1.23
N ILE A 178 10.94 10.70 -0.83
CA ILE A 178 9.55 10.28 -0.94
C ILE A 178 8.66 11.21 -0.09
N ILE A 179 9.01 11.43 1.17
CA ILE A 179 8.27 12.30 2.10
C ILE A 179 8.20 13.75 1.59
N LEU A 180 9.23 14.23 0.92
CA LEU A 180 9.27 15.57 0.31
C LEU A 180 8.55 15.64 -1.05
N GLY A 181 8.06 14.51 -1.59
CA GLY A 181 7.44 14.45 -2.90
C GLY A 181 8.43 14.67 -4.05
N GLU A 182 9.71 14.36 -3.85
CA GLU A 182 10.78 14.42 -4.88
C GLU A 182 10.92 13.10 -5.63
N ALA A 183 10.46 12.01 -5.04
CA ALA A 183 10.42 10.68 -5.63
C ALA A 183 9.09 10.01 -5.28
N ASP A 184 8.65 9.07 -6.10
CA ASP A 184 7.56 8.15 -5.78
C ASP A 184 8.09 6.98 -4.94
N GLU A 185 7.21 6.33 -4.20
CA GLU A 185 7.53 5.12 -3.42
C GLU A 185 8.11 4.00 -4.30
N GLN A 186 7.76 3.99 -5.59
CA GLN A 186 8.22 3.02 -6.59
C GLN A 186 9.53 3.41 -7.29
N ASP A 187 10.05 4.61 -7.07
CA ASP A 187 11.35 5.06 -7.62
C ASP A 187 12.55 4.48 -6.86
N MET A 188 12.30 3.58 -5.91
CA MET A 188 13.35 2.94 -5.12
C MET A 188 14.19 2.00 -5.97
N THR A 189 15.50 2.00 -5.71
CA THR A 189 16.44 1.13 -6.43
C THR A 189 16.33 -0.30 -5.93
N TYR A 190 15.95 -1.21 -6.83
CA TYR A 190 15.96 -2.64 -6.59
C TYR A 190 17.14 -3.33 -7.29
N GLN A 191 17.73 -4.30 -6.60
CA GLN A 191 18.75 -5.18 -7.17
C GLN A 191 18.29 -6.64 -7.01
N PRO A 192 18.41 -7.50 -8.04
CA PRO A 192 17.94 -8.89 -7.98
C PRO A 192 18.48 -9.70 -6.78
N TRP A 193 19.71 -9.46 -6.37
CA TRP A 193 20.31 -10.14 -5.23
C TRP A 193 19.67 -9.76 -3.86
N PHE A 194 18.85 -8.69 -3.80
CA PHE A 194 18.12 -8.35 -2.59
C PHE A 194 17.21 -9.49 -2.15
N ASP A 195 16.70 -10.28 -3.09
CA ASP A 195 15.84 -11.42 -2.80
C ASP A 195 16.49 -12.48 -1.91
N GLU A 196 17.82 -12.61 -1.93
CA GLU A 196 18.58 -13.51 -1.06
C GLU A 196 18.49 -13.13 0.44
N ARG A 197 18.11 -11.89 0.72
CA ARG A 197 17.99 -11.36 2.09
C ARG A 197 16.55 -11.07 2.49
N ALA A 198 15.60 -11.31 1.60
CA ALA A 198 14.19 -11.09 1.88
C ALA A 198 13.62 -12.16 2.82
N THR A 199 12.73 -11.73 3.71
CA THR A 199 11.77 -12.64 4.33
C THR A 199 10.67 -12.90 3.32
N VAL A 200 10.56 -14.13 2.83
CA VAL A 200 9.59 -14.53 1.81
C VAL A 200 8.43 -15.26 2.46
N VAL A 201 7.21 -14.78 2.21
CA VAL A 201 5.99 -15.38 2.76
C VAL A 201 4.98 -15.61 1.65
N ASP A 202 4.51 -16.84 1.51
CA ASP A 202 3.36 -17.15 0.66
C ASP A 202 2.09 -16.97 1.49
N LEU A 203 1.30 -15.93 1.16
CA LEU A 203 0.06 -15.61 1.84
C LEU A 203 -1.11 -16.35 1.21
N GLU A 204 -1.89 -17.01 2.07
CA GLU A 204 -3.13 -17.71 1.73
C GLU A 204 -4.34 -16.98 2.35
N PRO A 205 -5.57 -17.25 1.84
CA PRO A 205 -6.79 -16.67 2.41
C PRO A 205 -6.89 -16.90 3.92
N GLY A 206 -7.18 -15.84 4.65
CA GLY A 206 -7.24 -15.88 6.12
C GLY A 206 -5.90 -15.62 6.81
N GLN A 207 -4.88 -15.23 6.08
CA GLN A 207 -3.59 -14.80 6.62
C GLN A 207 -3.32 -13.33 6.35
N MET A 208 -2.74 -12.63 7.31
CA MET A 208 -2.24 -11.27 7.15
C MET A 208 -0.74 -11.22 7.45
N LEU A 209 -0.07 -10.26 6.83
CA LEU A 209 1.32 -9.94 7.07
C LEU A 209 1.43 -8.49 7.53
N HIS A 210 2.22 -8.27 8.57
CA HIS A 210 2.66 -6.96 9.01
C HIS A 210 4.18 -6.93 9.05
N TRP A 211 4.77 -5.77 8.72
CA TRP A 211 6.23 -5.59 8.66
C TRP A 211 6.66 -4.26 9.30
N PRO A 212 7.96 -4.10 9.60
CA PRO A 212 8.48 -2.88 10.19
C PRO A 212 8.19 -1.63 9.35
N LEU A 213 8.09 -0.49 10.02
CA LEU A 213 7.88 0.80 9.37
C LEU A 213 8.91 1.04 8.25
N ASN A 214 8.43 1.50 7.11
CA ASN A 214 9.21 1.71 5.89
C ASN A 214 9.95 0.45 5.39
N GLY A 215 9.53 -0.75 5.80
CA GLY A 215 10.09 -2.01 5.29
C GLY A 215 9.87 -2.13 3.79
N PRO A 216 10.96 -2.13 2.99
CA PRO A 216 10.82 -2.31 1.56
C PRO A 216 10.20 -3.66 1.28
N HIS A 217 9.31 -3.72 0.28
CA HIS A 217 8.67 -4.97 -0.07
C HIS A 217 8.26 -4.98 -1.55
N ARG A 218 8.04 -6.17 -2.06
CA ARG A 218 7.42 -6.43 -3.35
C ARG A 218 6.46 -7.60 -3.24
N VAL A 219 5.49 -7.66 -4.13
CA VAL A 219 4.45 -8.68 -4.10
C VAL A 219 4.30 -9.29 -5.49
N GLN A 220 4.11 -10.59 -5.53
CA GLN A 220 3.83 -11.34 -6.75
C GLN A 220 2.62 -12.23 -6.54
N ASN A 221 1.58 -12.06 -7.35
CA ASN A 221 0.47 -13.02 -7.39
C ASN A 221 0.98 -14.34 -7.92
N LEU A 222 0.47 -15.43 -7.35
CA LEU A 222 0.59 -16.73 -7.96
C LEU A 222 -0.41 -16.86 -9.13
N ASP A 223 -0.51 -18.02 -9.75
CA ASP A 223 -1.37 -18.25 -10.91
C ASP A 223 -2.85 -18.34 -10.51
N CYS A 224 -3.39 -17.26 -9.95
CA CYS A 224 -4.79 -17.14 -9.53
C CYS A 224 -5.20 -15.67 -9.36
N PHE A 225 -6.49 -15.41 -9.53
CA PHE A 225 -7.11 -14.13 -9.17
C PHE A 225 -6.94 -13.85 -7.68
N ASN A 226 -6.57 -12.64 -7.33
CA ASN A 226 -6.31 -12.23 -5.94
C ASN A 226 -7.20 -11.09 -5.48
N ILE A 227 -7.68 -11.21 -4.24
CA ILE A 227 -8.27 -10.11 -3.46
C ILE A 227 -7.50 -9.99 -2.17
N SER A 228 -7.01 -8.79 -1.89
CA SER A 228 -6.35 -8.45 -0.64
C SER A 228 -6.91 -7.15 -0.09
N VAL A 229 -6.83 -7.00 1.22
CA VAL A 229 -7.08 -5.73 1.91
C VAL A 229 -5.73 -5.19 2.39
N THR A 230 -5.51 -3.89 2.24
CA THR A 230 -4.44 -3.18 2.92
C THR A 230 -5.03 -2.34 4.04
N THR A 231 -4.34 -2.29 5.16
CA THR A 231 -4.68 -1.37 6.25
C THR A 231 -3.45 -0.55 6.61
N GLU A 232 -3.64 0.75 6.71
CA GLU A 232 -2.59 1.69 7.08
C GLU A 232 -2.96 2.39 8.39
N HIS A 233 -1.94 2.77 9.14
CA HIS A 233 -2.12 3.54 10.37
C HIS A 233 -0.96 4.49 10.61
N TRP A 234 -1.24 5.50 11.40
CA TRP A 234 -0.26 6.36 12.03
C TRP A 234 -0.22 6.09 13.53
N SER A 235 0.93 6.31 14.13
CA SER A 235 1.11 6.37 15.58
C SER A 235 1.94 7.60 15.95
N PRO A 236 2.06 7.97 17.24
CA PRO A 236 2.98 9.02 17.66
C PRO A 236 4.42 8.80 17.18
N GLU A 237 4.90 7.55 17.20
CA GLU A 237 6.24 7.15 16.77
C GLU A 237 6.41 7.32 15.26
N ILE A 238 5.44 6.85 14.46
CA ILE A 238 5.45 7.00 13.01
C ILE A 238 5.43 8.48 12.63
N ARG A 239 4.60 9.28 13.31
CA ARG A 239 4.55 10.73 13.09
C ARG A 239 5.86 11.43 13.45
N ALA A 240 6.52 11.01 14.53
CA ALA A 240 7.84 11.54 14.90
C ALA A 240 8.91 11.18 13.88
N SER A 241 8.95 9.90 13.43
CA SER A 241 9.83 9.43 12.36
C SER A 241 9.63 10.25 11.09
N TYR A 242 8.39 10.39 10.62
CA TYR A 242 8.04 11.21 9.47
C TYR A 242 8.56 12.65 9.60
N ALA A 243 8.34 13.29 10.75
CA ALA A 243 8.75 14.67 10.97
C ALA A 243 10.29 14.84 10.97
N VAL A 244 11.02 13.86 11.53
CA VAL A 244 12.49 13.86 11.51
C VAL A 244 13.01 13.67 10.08
N HIS A 245 12.49 12.71 9.32
CA HIS A 245 12.87 12.52 7.92
C HIS A 245 12.55 13.75 7.07
N TYR A 246 11.35 14.34 7.27
CA TYR A 246 10.97 15.57 6.59
C TYR A 246 11.96 16.71 6.83
N ALA A 247 12.31 16.94 8.11
CA ALA A 247 13.30 17.98 8.48
C ALA A 247 14.70 17.66 7.95
N ASN A 248 15.12 16.40 8.01
CA ASN A 248 16.41 15.97 7.47
C ASN A 248 16.52 16.24 5.97
N GLY A 249 15.47 15.91 5.21
CA GLY A 249 15.45 16.19 3.78
C GLY A 249 15.56 17.68 3.48
N ILE A 250 14.85 18.55 4.25
CA ILE A 250 15.00 20.00 4.14
C ILE A 250 16.47 20.43 4.42
N LEU A 251 17.05 19.94 5.52
CA LEU A 251 18.41 20.28 5.90
C LEU A 251 19.42 19.84 4.84
N ARG A 252 19.24 18.68 4.22
CA ARG A 252 20.09 18.19 3.12
C ARG A 252 20.03 19.09 1.89
N ARG A 253 18.83 19.60 1.54
CA ARG A 253 18.68 20.59 0.45
C ARG A 253 19.55 21.84 0.68
N HIS A 254 19.81 22.17 1.94
CA HIS A 254 20.66 23.31 2.34
C HIS A 254 22.13 22.92 2.63
N GLY A 255 22.56 21.70 2.24
CA GLY A 255 23.95 21.25 2.36
C GLY A 255 24.35 20.68 3.72
N PHE A 256 23.41 20.48 4.64
CA PHE A 256 23.68 19.84 5.92
C PHE A 256 23.67 18.31 5.82
N SER A 257 24.35 17.64 6.75
CA SER A 257 24.35 16.18 6.90
C SER A 257 23.76 15.79 8.25
N PRO A 258 22.42 15.83 8.40
CA PRO A 258 21.79 15.57 9.69
C PRO A 258 21.87 14.09 10.09
N ALA A 259 22.06 13.80 11.37
CA ALA A 259 21.95 12.47 11.92
C ALA A 259 20.48 12.00 12.00
N HIS A 260 20.23 10.68 12.01
CA HIS A 260 18.87 10.10 11.98
C HIS A 260 18.25 9.81 13.35
N GLY A 261 18.79 10.35 14.45
CA GLY A 261 18.21 10.08 15.77
C GLY A 261 16.73 10.51 15.88
N LEU A 262 15.88 9.61 16.36
CA LEU A 262 14.45 9.84 16.57
C LEU A 262 14.14 10.34 17.99
N THR A 263 15.14 10.46 18.87
CA THR A 263 15.02 10.82 20.28
C THR A 263 15.96 11.96 20.65
N GLY A 264 15.69 12.58 21.80
CA GLY A 264 16.52 13.65 22.35
C GLY A 264 16.25 15.05 21.76
N PRO A 265 16.98 16.08 22.24
CA PRO A 265 16.72 17.48 21.87
C PRO A 265 16.81 17.76 20.37
N ALA A 266 17.72 17.10 19.66
CA ALA A 266 17.87 17.25 18.22
C ALA A 266 16.63 16.76 17.45
N ALA A 267 16.00 15.67 17.87
CA ALA A 267 14.76 15.19 17.28
C ALA A 267 13.60 16.18 17.51
N TRP A 268 13.48 16.75 18.71
CA TRP A 268 12.48 17.77 19.00
C TRP A 268 12.67 19.03 18.15
N ALA A 269 13.91 19.49 17.98
CA ALA A 269 14.22 20.64 17.12
C ALA A 269 13.82 20.35 15.65
N LYS A 270 14.08 19.15 15.15
CA LYS A 270 13.69 18.72 13.80
C LYS A 270 12.17 18.65 13.63
N MET A 271 11.44 18.09 14.60
CA MET A 271 9.98 18.09 14.57
C MET A 271 9.40 19.51 14.55
N GLY A 272 9.99 20.43 15.31
CA GLY A 272 9.65 21.87 15.27
C GLY A 272 9.92 22.48 13.89
N LEU A 273 11.09 22.21 13.30
CA LEU A 273 11.44 22.64 11.93
C LEU A 273 10.46 22.12 10.90
N ALA A 274 10.13 20.83 10.95
CA ALA A 274 9.17 20.21 10.04
C ALA A 274 7.79 20.88 10.13
N ALA A 275 7.31 21.15 11.35
CA ALA A 275 6.07 21.86 11.58
C ALA A 275 6.08 23.26 10.97
N LEU A 276 7.10 24.06 11.29
CA LEU A 276 7.26 25.42 10.76
C LEU A 276 7.27 25.42 9.23
N TYR A 277 8.06 24.53 8.61
CA TYR A 277 8.16 24.48 7.15
C TYR A 277 6.84 24.07 6.50
N LYS A 278 6.14 23.10 7.08
CA LYS A 278 4.82 22.66 6.57
C LYS A 278 3.76 23.77 6.68
N TYR A 279 3.74 24.52 7.77
CA TYR A 279 2.81 25.64 7.95
C TYR A 279 3.18 26.89 7.13
N SER A 280 4.43 27.06 6.71
CA SER A 280 4.86 28.18 5.87
C SER A 280 4.32 28.11 4.44
N GLY A 281 3.77 26.97 4.00
CA GLY A 281 3.33 26.74 2.62
C GLY A 281 4.50 26.66 1.61
N ALA A 282 5.74 26.60 2.10
CA ALA A 282 6.93 26.54 1.24
C ALA A 282 7.08 25.22 0.48
N GLN A 283 6.34 24.19 0.89
CA GLN A 283 6.32 22.91 0.19
C GLN A 283 5.43 23.02 -1.06
N LYS A 284 6.06 23.02 -2.24
CA LYS A 284 5.34 22.82 -3.49
C LYS A 284 5.04 21.33 -3.63
N GLN A 285 3.78 20.94 -3.57
CA GLN A 285 3.37 19.59 -3.96
C GLN A 285 3.67 19.40 -5.45
N ARG A 286 4.40 18.36 -5.78
CA ARG A 286 4.58 17.95 -7.17
C ARG A 286 3.22 17.44 -7.67
N LYS A 287 2.64 18.11 -8.65
CA LYS A 287 1.46 17.62 -9.35
C LYS A 287 1.93 16.63 -10.41
N TYR A 288 1.60 15.37 -10.23
CA TYR A 288 1.80 14.37 -11.27
C TYR A 288 0.63 14.45 -12.25
N GLU A 289 0.94 14.66 -13.52
CA GLU A 289 -0.04 14.49 -14.58
C GLU A 289 -0.21 12.99 -14.81
N ARG A 290 -1.40 12.48 -14.54
CA ARG A 290 -1.77 11.10 -14.83
C ARG A 290 -2.61 11.05 -16.10
N PHE A 291 -2.36 10.04 -16.92
CA PHE A 291 -3.04 9.87 -18.19
C PHE A 291 -3.74 8.52 -18.23
N ILE A 292 -4.97 8.54 -18.72
CA ILE A 292 -5.76 7.35 -19.00
C ILE A 292 -5.59 7.01 -20.47
N ASP A 293 -5.23 5.78 -20.80
CA ASP A 293 -5.03 5.30 -22.16
C ASP A 293 -5.72 3.94 -22.44
N PHE A 294 -6.45 3.39 -21.46
CA PHE A 294 -7.32 2.24 -21.65
C PHE A 294 -8.59 2.30 -20.79
N VAL A 295 -9.57 1.50 -21.15
CA VAL A 295 -10.78 1.23 -20.36
C VAL A 295 -10.97 -0.27 -20.19
N VAL A 296 -11.69 -0.64 -19.12
CA VAL A 296 -12.08 -2.04 -18.91
C VAL A 296 -12.95 -2.50 -20.08
N ASP A 297 -12.62 -3.67 -20.64
CA ASP A 297 -13.42 -4.39 -21.60
C ASP A 297 -13.24 -5.90 -21.37
N PRO A 298 -14.20 -6.59 -20.72
CA PRO A 298 -14.07 -8.01 -20.41
C PRO A 298 -14.05 -8.91 -21.65
N LYS A 299 -14.41 -8.38 -22.83
CA LYS A 299 -14.38 -9.11 -24.10
C LYS A 299 -13.06 -8.95 -24.84
N ALA A 300 -12.24 -7.98 -24.46
CA ALA A 300 -10.94 -7.76 -25.07
C ALA A 300 -9.87 -8.67 -24.47
N PRO A 301 -8.84 -9.07 -25.25
CA PRO A 301 -7.67 -9.75 -24.72
C PRO A 301 -7.02 -8.95 -23.60
N GLY A 302 -6.80 -9.58 -22.44
CA GLY A 302 -6.24 -8.91 -21.27
C GLY A 302 -7.25 -8.13 -20.42
N GLY A 303 -8.56 -8.08 -20.78
CA GLY A 303 -9.63 -7.47 -20.01
C GLY A 303 -9.77 -5.97 -20.20
N PHE A 304 -9.10 -5.37 -21.19
CA PHE A 304 -9.13 -3.93 -21.45
C PHE A 304 -8.98 -3.60 -22.94
N ALA A 305 -9.47 -2.43 -23.34
CA ALA A 305 -9.32 -1.87 -24.66
C ALA A 305 -8.61 -0.52 -24.61
N ASP A 306 -7.70 -0.28 -25.55
CA ASP A 306 -6.99 1.00 -25.67
C ASP A 306 -7.93 2.11 -26.08
N VAL A 307 -7.73 3.30 -25.50
CA VAL A 307 -8.46 4.51 -25.85
C VAL A 307 -7.46 5.64 -26.11
N PRO A 308 -7.86 6.69 -26.86
CA PRO A 308 -7.03 7.87 -27.02
C PRO A 308 -6.60 8.42 -25.64
N ARG A 309 -5.30 8.63 -25.50
CA ARG A 309 -4.70 9.12 -24.26
C ARG A 309 -5.32 10.44 -23.84
N ARG A 310 -5.83 10.51 -22.64
CA ARG A 310 -6.45 11.71 -22.05
C ARG A 310 -5.91 11.96 -20.66
N LEU A 311 -5.84 13.25 -20.27
CA LEU A 311 -5.46 13.64 -18.92
C LEU A 311 -6.51 13.11 -17.93
N ARG A 312 -6.07 12.48 -16.85
CA ARG A 312 -6.93 12.18 -15.70
C ARG A 312 -7.27 13.50 -15.02
N THR A 313 -8.51 13.93 -15.14
CA THR A 313 -9.03 15.07 -14.38
C THR A 313 -9.24 14.61 -12.95
N GLU A 314 -8.46 15.13 -12.00
CA GLU A 314 -8.78 15.03 -10.58
C GLU A 314 -9.91 16.04 -10.32
N TYR A 315 -11.06 15.55 -9.88
CA TYR A 315 -12.19 16.35 -9.42
C TYR A 315 -11.99 16.79 -7.98
#